data_ae454a792794b3428895514bea3a54d4
#
_entry.id   ae454a792794b3428895514bea3a54d4
#
_cell.length_a   1.000
_cell.length_b   1.000
_cell.length_c   1.000
_cell.angle_alpha   90.00
_cell.angle_beta   90.00
_cell.angle_gamma   90.00
#
_symmetry.space_group_name_H-M   'P 1'
#
loop_
_entity.id
_entity.type
_entity.pdbx_description
1 polymer ?
#
loop_
_entity_poly.entity_id
_entity_poly.type
_entity_poly.pdbx_seq_one_letter_code
_entity_poly.pdbx_strand_id
1 'polypeptide(L)'
;MKILVVIPARGGSKRIPRKNIRMIGGKPLILYSVENAKNLKNYYDTDIVVSTDDEELESIVSKQDSVFVIQRDQKLATDKVTLDPVIYDAVIKMEEKSGKVYDIVITMQATSPTLKPKTLIDAVRFFVESHFDTVISVVNKPHLSWTEKDGVIVKNYEKRLNSQELPKNYLETGAFLITRRKCVTENARIGEKVSVFETLHQEAVDIDTEEDWIQSESILNRKRILFRTVGYQKIGMGHIYRCLTLAYKLIGHDLLFVVDKDSDMGIQKLQESFFPMKVVADELEYEELLKEYKPDIVINDILNTDEKYMQSVRKYTDRIVNFEDVGAGAKYADAVINALYENNTKKLSNVYEGFKYFCIRDEFMEEPPKKFSEEVKNIMIIFGGADPSNLTGKMYDVCKLLHEKYKDLEFHFLTGFAYEHKEEIVSDESKNIFVHHDVKRVSSYMCKADLAITSQGRTIYELASMGVPAIVMAQNEREAEHVFAGIQNGFVNLGLGSDTDAITVIETIRWLISTPNVRKEMRKLQLSKEFRKGQQRVINLILNESEQG
;
A
#
# COMPACT_ATOMS: atom_id res chain seq x y z
N MET A 1 34.62 27.45 2.89
CA MET A 1 33.81 27.09 4.06
C MET A 1 34.07 25.63 4.37
N LYS A 2 34.52 25.35 5.60
CA LYS A 2 34.90 24.02 6.06
C LYS A 2 33.90 23.51 7.07
N ILE A 3 33.36 22.32 6.85
CA ILE A 3 32.34 21.70 7.68
C ILE A 3 32.94 20.49 8.41
N LEU A 4 32.67 20.37 9.70
CA LEU A 4 32.90 19.14 10.45
C LEU A 4 31.57 18.49 10.80
N VAL A 5 31.35 17.27 10.35
CA VAL A 5 30.23 16.44 10.81
C VAL A 5 30.71 15.55 11.95
N VAL A 6 30.08 15.68 13.10
CA VAL A 6 30.35 14.87 14.29
C VAL A 6 29.17 13.94 14.54
N ILE A 7 29.44 12.63 14.57
CA ILE A 7 28.46 11.59 14.83
C ILE A 7 28.81 10.92 16.18
N PRO A 8 28.16 11.33 17.29
CA PRO A 8 28.40 10.72 18.58
C PRO A 8 27.67 9.38 18.67
N ALA A 9 28.40 8.29 18.86
CA ALA A 9 27.83 6.95 18.96
C ALA A 9 28.55 6.15 20.07
N ARG A 10 27.86 5.91 21.18
CA ARG A 10 28.40 5.11 22.31
C ARG A 10 27.98 3.66 22.23
N GLY A 11 28.75 2.75 22.84
CA GLY A 11 28.44 1.31 22.93
C GLY A 11 27.31 0.97 23.90
N GLY A 12 27.16 1.74 24.97
CA GLY A 12 26.28 1.45 26.10
C GLY A 12 24.80 1.81 25.91
N SER A 13 24.12 1.30 24.89
CA SER A 13 22.67 1.49 24.69
C SER A 13 21.86 0.54 25.59
N LYS A 14 21.03 1.08 26.50
CA LYS A 14 20.28 0.30 27.50
C LYS A 14 18.91 -0.19 27.03
N ARG A 15 18.15 0.65 26.34
CA ARG A 15 16.78 0.33 25.88
C ARG A 15 16.81 -0.67 24.72
N ILE A 16 17.69 -0.45 23.76
CA ILE A 16 17.94 -1.37 22.65
C ILE A 16 19.42 -1.77 22.74
N PRO A 17 19.74 -2.98 23.18
CA PRO A 17 21.13 -3.44 23.32
C PRO A 17 21.89 -3.35 22.00
N ARG A 18 23.08 -2.74 22.02
CA ARG A 18 23.97 -2.58 20.87
C ARG A 18 23.35 -1.80 19.70
N LYS A 19 22.43 -0.87 19.97
CA LYS A 19 21.60 -0.13 19.03
C LYS A 19 22.39 0.34 17.80
N ASN A 20 23.51 1.01 17.97
CA ASN A 20 24.24 1.69 16.88
C ASN A 20 24.88 0.74 15.84
N ILE A 21 25.18 -0.50 16.23
CA ILE A 21 25.76 -1.52 15.33
C ILE A 21 24.75 -2.57 14.88
N ARG A 22 23.52 -2.56 15.44
CA ARG A 22 22.48 -3.50 15.07
C ARG A 22 22.01 -3.24 13.63
N MET A 23 21.75 -4.34 12.92
CA MET A 23 21.31 -4.32 11.52
C MET A 23 19.87 -3.84 11.44
N ILE A 24 19.60 -2.85 10.59
CA ILE A 24 18.27 -2.36 10.24
C ILE A 24 18.24 -2.06 8.74
N GLY A 25 17.22 -2.48 8.03
CA GLY A 25 17.14 -2.26 6.58
C GLY A 25 18.39 -2.73 5.81
N GLY A 26 19.04 -3.81 6.25
CA GLY A 26 20.17 -4.44 5.58
C GLY A 26 21.56 -3.90 5.94
N LYS A 27 21.70 -2.88 6.84
CA LYS A 27 23.01 -2.35 7.27
C LYS A 27 23.01 -1.89 8.74
N PRO A 28 24.20 -1.77 9.39
CA PRO A 28 24.31 -1.22 10.74
C PRO A 28 23.70 0.18 10.86
N LEU A 29 23.00 0.45 11.95
CA LEU A 29 22.29 1.73 12.18
C LEU A 29 23.19 2.95 11.99
N ILE A 30 24.41 2.94 12.54
CA ILE A 30 25.37 4.05 12.42
C ILE A 30 25.69 4.46 10.97
N LEU A 31 25.68 3.49 10.04
CA LEU A 31 26.07 3.74 8.66
C LEU A 31 25.08 4.63 7.88
N TYR A 32 23.82 4.74 8.32
CA TYR A 32 22.88 5.68 7.72
C TYR A 32 23.34 7.13 7.89
N SER A 33 23.74 7.52 9.11
CA SER A 33 24.25 8.86 9.37
C SER A 33 25.61 9.10 8.71
N VAL A 34 26.48 8.10 8.67
CA VAL A 34 27.78 8.16 7.94
C VAL A 34 27.55 8.39 6.44
N GLU A 35 26.65 7.66 5.81
CA GLU A 35 26.35 7.83 4.38
C GLU A 35 25.72 9.19 4.09
N ASN A 36 24.78 9.65 4.92
CA ASN A 36 24.23 10.99 4.78
C ASN A 36 25.31 12.08 4.88
N ALA A 37 26.24 11.95 5.83
CA ALA A 37 27.36 12.87 5.96
C ALA A 37 28.30 12.82 4.74
N LYS A 38 28.58 11.62 4.19
CA LYS A 38 29.39 11.46 2.97
C LYS A 38 28.80 12.20 1.77
N ASN A 39 27.48 12.24 1.64
CA ASN A 39 26.81 12.97 0.55
C ASN A 39 27.10 14.48 0.57
N LEU A 40 27.37 15.09 1.74
CA LEU A 40 27.73 16.50 1.83
C LEU A 40 29.07 16.83 1.15
N LYS A 41 30.00 15.87 1.06
CA LYS A 41 31.32 16.07 0.40
C LYS A 41 31.20 16.43 -1.08
N ASN A 42 30.10 16.09 -1.72
CA ASN A 42 29.84 16.45 -3.11
C ASN A 42 29.55 17.96 -3.29
N TYR A 43 29.26 18.66 -2.19
CA TYR A 43 28.83 20.06 -2.22
C TYR A 43 29.70 20.99 -1.38
N TYR A 44 30.38 20.45 -0.33
CA TYR A 44 31.13 21.24 0.66
C TYR A 44 32.44 20.54 1.05
N ASP A 45 33.48 21.32 1.41
CA ASP A 45 34.70 20.81 2.06
C ASP A 45 34.32 20.28 3.45
N THR A 46 34.12 18.97 3.56
CA THR A 46 33.54 18.31 4.72
C THR A 46 34.44 17.21 5.26
N ASP A 47 34.80 17.30 6.53
CA ASP A 47 35.38 16.20 7.28
C ASP A 47 34.29 15.53 8.15
N ILE A 48 34.39 14.20 8.30
CA ILE A 48 33.41 13.41 9.04
C ILE A 48 34.12 12.65 10.14
N VAL A 49 33.60 12.75 11.36
CA VAL A 49 34.15 12.05 12.51
C VAL A 49 33.07 11.33 13.32
N VAL A 50 33.37 10.08 13.68
CA VAL A 50 32.56 9.32 14.64
C VAL A 50 33.30 9.33 15.98
N SER A 51 32.63 9.79 17.05
CA SER A 51 33.15 9.75 18.42
C SER A 51 32.54 8.56 19.15
N THR A 52 33.36 7.58 19.53
CA THR A 52 32.90 6.33 20.17
C THR A 52 33.83 5.85 21.27
N ASP A 53 33.28 5.11 22.22
CA ASP A 53 33.96 4.36 23.26
C ASP A 53 33.95 2.83 23.01
N ASP A 54 33.40 2.39 21.85
CA ASP A 54 33.14 0.98 21.52
C ASP A 54 34.05 0.52 20.38
N GLU A 55 34.87 -0.49 20.64
CA GLU A 55 35.85 -1.05 19.67
C GLU A 55 35.18 -1.72 18.45
N GLU A 56 34.00 -2.34 18.62
CA GLU A 56 33.30 -2.94 17.50
C GLU A 56 32.71 -1.89 16.56
N LEU A 57 32.13 -0.83 17.13
CA LEU A 57 31.66 0.31 16.38
C LEU A 57 32.83 0.99 15.64
N GLU A 58 33.97 1.18 16.29
CA GLU A 58 35.20 1.64 15.65
C GLU A 58 35.60 0.75 14.48
N SER A 59 35.59 -0.58 14.66
CA SER A 59 35.92 -1.53 13.59
C SER A 59 34.99 -1.44 12.39
N ILE A 60 33.69 -1.17 12.59
CA ILE A 60 32.69 -1.00 11.53
C ILE A 60 32.95 0.31 10.76
N VAL A 61 33.15 1.40 11.49
CA VAL A 61 33.27 2.74 10.90
C VAL A 61 34.64 2.95 10.23
N SER A 62 35.72 2.37 10.77
CA SER A 62 37.07 2.47 10.19
C SER A 62 37.18 1.85 8.79
N LYS A 63 36.26 0.97 8.41
CA LYS A 63 36.16 0.42 7.05
C LYS A 63 35.52 1.40 6.05
N GLN A 64 35.03 2.53 6.54
CA GLN A 64 34.37 3.54 5.73
C GLN A 64 35.40 4.56 5.24
N ASP A 65 35.56 4.66 3.92
CA ASP A 65 36.48 5.65 3.33
C ASP A 65 36.14 7.06 3.75
N SER A 66 37.15 7.86 4.04
CA SER A 66 37.07 9.29 4.34
C SER A 66 36.27 9.62 5.62
N VAL A 67 36.23 8.72 6.61
CA VAL A 67 35.64 8.91 7.92
C VAL A 67 36.71 8.75 8.99
N PHE A 68 36.80 9.70 9.87
CA PHE A 68 37.70 9.64 11.02
C PHE A 68 36.97 9.00 12.21
N VAL A 69 37.71 8.26 13.02
CA VAL A 69 37.23 7.78 14.32
C VAL A 69 38.05 8.45 15.42
N ILE A 70 37.35 8.91 16.45
CA ILE A 70 37.93 9.42 17.68
C ILE A 70 37.50 8.53 18.83
N GLN A 71 38.49 7.97 19.52
CA GLN A 71 38.27 7.28 20.79
C GLN A 71 37.75 8.29 21.82
N ARG A 72 36.53 8.07 22.30
CA ARG A 72 35.89 8.90 23.32
C ARG A 72 36.45 8.55 24.71
N ASP A 73 36.83 9.55 25.48
CA ASP A 73 37.18 9.35 26.88
C ASP A 73 36.00 8.72 27.66
N GLN A 74 36.26 7.74 28.49
CA GLN A 74 35.25 7.06 29.31
C GLN A 74 34.44 8.04 30.19
N LYS A 75 35.05 9.14 30.61
CA LYS A 75 34.34 10.19 31.37
C LYS A 75 33.20 10.82 30.58
N LEU A 76 33.36 10.88 29.23
CA LEU A 76 32.37 11.43 28.29
C LEU A 76 31.37 10.36 27.75
N ALA A 77 31.55 9.11 28.14
CA ALA A 77 30.70 7.99 27.69
C ALA A 77 29.56 7.62 28.67
N THR A 78 29.45 8.31 29.82
CA THR A 78 28.47 8.01 30.83
C THR A 78 27.07 8.53 30.49
N ASP A 79 26.01 7.93 31.09
CA ASP A 79 24.61 8.34 30.87
C ASP A 79 24.28 9.77 31.35
N LYS A 80 25.11 10.34 32.22
CA LYS A 80 24.88 11.67 32.82
C LYS A 80 25.47 12.81 32.01
N VAL A 81 26.34 12.50 31.06
CA VAL A 81 27.02 13.49 30.22
C VAL A 81 26.14 13.84 29.03
N THR A 82 25.87 15.14 28.86
CA THR A 82 25.17 15.69 27.71
C THR A 82 26.03 15.60 26.45
N LEU A 83 25.45 15.87 25.29
CA LEU A 83 26.20 15.82 24.02
C LEU A 83 27.18 16.99 23.86
N ASP A 84 27.00 18.12 24.58
CA ASP A 84 27.81 19.31 24.36
C ASP A 84 29.30 19.08 24.60
N PRO A 85 29.78 18.54 25.74
CA PRO A 85 31.20 18.24 25.94
C PRO A 85 31.72 17.15 25.01
N VAL A 86 30.87 16.19 24.60
CA VAL A 86 31.25 15.13 23.63
C VAL A 86 31.55 15.71 22.25
N ILE A 87 30.69 16.61 21.76
CA ILE A 87 30.86 17.28 20.47
C ILE A 87 32.07 18.20 20.51
N TYR A 88 32.25 18.98 21.60
CA TYR A 88 33.39 19.85 21.77
C TYR A 88 34.71 19.07 21.76
N ASP A 89 34.84 17.98 22.51
CA ASP A 89 36.03 17.10 22.52
C ASP A 89 36.36 16.61 21.12
N ALA A 90 35.34 16.12 20.37
CA ALA A 90 35.52 15.65 19.01
C ALA A 90 35.99 16.75 18.04
N VAL A 91 35.47 17.97 18.19
CA VAL A 91 35.88 19.12 17.38
C VAL A 91 37.34 19.50 17.66
N ILE A 92 37.73 19.62 18.93
CA ILE A 92 39.12 19.98 19.30
C ILE A 92 40.12 18.94 18.78
N LYS A 93 39.86 17.65 19.03
CA LYS A 93 40.71 16.55 18.52
C LYS A 93 40.80 16.53 17.01
N MET A 94 39.72 16.86 16.29
CA MET A 94 39.77 16.95 14.81
C MET A 94 40.52 18.18 14.34
N GLU A 95 40.39 19.33 14.96
CA GLU A 95 41.18 20.53 14.64
C GLU A 95 42.66 20.29 14.84
N GLU A 96 43.05 19.63 15.92
CA GLU A 96 44.43 19.22 16.20
C GLU A 96 44.98 18.22 15.16
N LYS A 97 44.18 17.17 14.83
CA LYS A 97 44.56 16.11 13.91
C LYS A 97 44.66 16.57 12.46
N SER A 98 43.74 17.43 12.03
CA SER A 98 43.67 17.89 10.63
C SER A 98 44.47 19.18 10.35
N GLY A 99 44.81 19.94 11.40
CA GLY A 99 45.39 21.29 11.27
C GLY A 99 44.40 22.32 10.70
N LYS A 100 43.10 22.01 10.67
CA LYS A 100 42.06 22.85 10.09
C LYS A 100 41.26 23.54 11.23
N VAL A 101 40.80 24.75 10.97
CA VAL A 101 39.74 25.39 11.74
C VAL A 101 38.47 25.29 10.94
N TYR A 102 37.40 24.78 11.54
CA TYR A 102 36.12 24.64 10.90
C TYR A 102 35.26 25.91 11.02
N ASP A 103 34.39 26.15 10.03
CA ASP A 103 33.41 27.24 10.05
C ASP A 103 32.08 26.78 10.66
N ILE A 104 31.72 25.53 10.40
CA ILE A 104 30.44 24.91 10.76
C ILE A 104 30.69 23.53 11.37
N VAL A 105 29.95 23.23 12.44
CA VAL A 105 29.87 21.91 13.05
C VAL A 105 28.43 21.37 12.88
N ILE A 106 28.29 20.18 12.34
CA ILE A 106 27.02 19.48 12.23
C ILE A 106 27.06 18.28 13.18
N THR A 107 26.20 18.30 14.20
CA THR A 107 25.98 17.12 15.03
C THR A 107 24.89 16.26 14.37
N MET A 108 25.17 15.00 14.07
CA MET A 108 24.19 14.02 13.57
C MET A 108 24.10 12.84 14.53
N GLN A 109 22.88 12.52 14.99
CA GLN A 109 22.71 11.33 15.83
C GLN A 109 22.58 10.07 14.94
N ALA A 110 23.15 8.96 15.39
CA ALA A 110 23.04 7.67 14.71
C ALA A 110 21.62 7.10 14.69
N THR A 111 20.75 7.63 15.55
CA THR A 111 19.39 7.14 15.81
C THR A 111 18.34 7.61 14.82
N SER A 112 18.72 8.39 13.81
CA SER A 112 17.81 8.92 12.76
C SER A 112 18.11 8.32 11.36
N PRO A 113 17.90 7.01 11.15
CA PRO A 113 18.27 6.34 9.89
C PRO A 113 17.38 6.72 8.71
N THR A 114 16.22 7.29 8.97
CA THR A 114 15.23 7.64 7.94
C THR A 114 15.48 9.00 7.30
N LEU A 115 16.43 9.80 7.82
CA LEU A 115 16.83 11.08 7.23
C LEU A 115 17.36 10.87 5.80
N LYS A 116 16.88 11.65 4.85
CA LYS A 116 17.35 11.60 3.46
C LYS A 116 18.53 12.54 3.23
N PRO A 117 19.52 12.16 2.36
CA PRO A 117 20.65 13.02 2.02
C PRO A 117 20.23 14.39 1.50
N LYS A 118 19.20 14.44 0.66
CA LYS A 118 18.66 15.70 0.11
C LYS A 118 18.21 16.66 1.20
N THR A 119 17.50 16.19 2.19
CA THR A 119 17.02 17.01 3.32
C THR A 119 18.17 17.63 4.11
N LEU A 120 19.24 16.86 4.36
CA LEU A 120 20.44 17.39 5.02
C LEU A 120 21.15 18.46 4.16
N ILE A 121 21.30 18.21 2.84
CA ILE A 121 21.92 19.16 1.91
C ILE A 121 21.12 20.48 1.86
N ASP A 122 19.80 20.39 1.77
CA ASP A 122 18.91 21.55 1.72
C ASP A 122 18.96 22.33 3.05
N ALA A 123 19.06 21.63 4.20
CA ALA A 123 19.22 22.27 5.51
C ALA A 123 20.57 23.00 5.64
N VAL A 124 21.67 22.41 5.15
CA VAL A 124 22.98 23.07 5.13
C VAL A 124 22.96 24.30 4.25
N ARG A 125 22.33 24.22 3.06
CA ARG A 125 22.16 25.38 2.17
C ARG A 125 21.39 26.49 2.86
N PHE A 126 20.24 26.18 3.47
CA PHE A 126 19.44 27.13 4.25
C PHE A 126 20.27 27.81 5.35
N PHE A 127 21.07 27.02 6.10
CA PHE A 127 21.93 27.56 7.15
C PHE A 127 23.00 28.51 6.60
N VAL A 128 23.67 28.14 5.51
CA VAL A 128 24.74 28.96 4.87
C VAL A 128 24.21 30.29 4.37
N GLU A 129 23.02 30.30 3.79
CA GLU A 129 22.37 31.51 3.26
C GLU A 129 21.74 32.37 4.36
N SER A 130 21.67 31.86 5.59
CA SER A 130 21.06 32.53 6.72
C SER A 130 22.08 33.24 7.66
N HIS A 131 21.56 34.06 8.55
CA HIS A 131 22.36 34.72 9.61
C HIS A 131 22.19 34.06 11.00
N PHE A 132 21.67 32.83 11.02
CA PHE A 132 21.49 32.08 12.26
C PHE A 132 22.82 31.51 12.77
N ASP A 133 22.93 31.39 14.09
CA ASP A 133 24.03 30.72 14.75
C ASP A 133 23.80 29.20 14.80
N THR A 134 22.54 28.79 14.88
CA THR A 134 22.15 27.36 14.93
C THR A 134 20.86 27.12 14.16
N VAL A 135 20.81 25.97 13.43
CA VAL A 135 19.60 25.41 12.81
C VAL A 135 19.40 24.00 13.34
N ILE A 136 18.20 23.71 13.83
CA ILE A 136 17.82 22.44 14.46
C ILE A 136 16.82 21.72 13.57
N SER A 137 17.03 20.42 13.34
CA SER A 137 16.05 19.57 12.66
C SER A 137 14.83 19.33 13.54
N VAL A 138 13.65 19.63 13.00
CA VAL A 138 12.37 19.48 13.71
C VAL A 138 11.32 18.84 12.85
N VAL A 139 10.30 18.28 13.49
CA VAL A 139 9.04 17.91 12.85
C VAL A 139 7.92 18.74 13.44
N ASN A 140 7.04 19.25 12.58
CA ASN A 140 5.84 19.95 13.04
C ASN A 140 4.77 18.93 13.43
N LYS A 141 4.53 18.76 14.73
CA LYS A 141 3.58 17.78 15.27
C LYS A 141 2.56 18.48 16.19
N PRO A 142 1.60 19.23 15.63
CA PRO A 142 0.57 19.91 16.40
C PRO A 142 -0.26 18.88 17.16
N HIS A 143 -0.35 19.04 18.47
CA HIS A 143 -1.12 18.14 19.32
C HIS A 143 -1.62 18.85 20.57
N LEU A 144 -2.81 18.45 21.06
CA LEU A 144 -3.31 18.90 22.34
C LEU A 144 -2.51 18.21 23.45
N SER A 145 -1.79 18.98 24.26
CA SER A 145 -0.95 18.45 25.34
C SER A 145 -1.29 19.06 26.70
N TRP A 146 -0.87 18.37 27.74
CA TRP A 146 -1.06 18.77 29.11
C TRP A 146 0.28 18.69 29.85
N THR A 147 0.48 19.54 30.80
CA THR A 147 1.70 19.60 31.63
C THR A 147 1.32 19.61 33.10
N GLU A 148 2.10 18.96 33.95
CA GLU A 148 2.00 19.08 35.39
C GLU A 148 2.86 20.25 35.85
N LYS A 149 2.25 21.22 36.57
CA LYS A 149 2.91 22.32 37.22
C LYS A 149 2.48 22.36 38.69
N ASP A 150 3.42 22.24 39.61
CA ASP A 150 3.19 22.26 41.05
C ASP A 150 2.09 21.25 41.50
N GLY A 151 2.09 20.06 40.92
CA GLY A 151 1.11 19.02 41.22
C GLY A 151 -0.27 19.20 40.58
N VAL A 152 -0.44 20.22 39.73
CA VAL A 152 -1.70 20.51 39.02
C VAL A 152 -1.53 20.29 37.53
N ILE A 153 -2.48 19.54 36.91
CA ILE A 153 -2.50 19.32 35.47
C ILE A 153 -3.08 20.56 34.76
N VAL A 154 -2.28 21.15 33.90
CA VAL A 154 -2.63 22.35 33.12
C VAL A 154 -2.56 22.07 31.62
N LYS A 155 -3.49 22.65 30.86
CA LYS A 155 -3.50 22.53 29.40
C LYS A 155 -2.42 23.41 28.77
N ASN A 156 -1.78 22.90 27.71
CA ASN A 156 -0.80 23.63 26.89
C ASN A 156 -1.44 24.23 25.62
N TYR A 157 -2.74 24.52 25.63
CA TYR A 157 -3.45 25.11 24.50
C TYR A 157 -4.51 26.10 25.00
N GLU A 158 -4.77 27.15 24.25
CA GLU A 158 -5.78 28.14 24.59
C GLU A 158 -7.19 27.63 24.25
N LYS A 159 -7.38 27.16 23.01
CA LYS A 159 -8.64 26.69 22.48
C LYS A 159 -8.49 25.25 21.94
N ARG A 160 -9.51 24.42 22.18
CA ARG A 160 -9.55 23.05 21.65
C ARG A 160 -10.00 23.10 20.20
N LEU A 161 -9.05 22.96 19.27
CA LEU A 161 -9.24 22.97 17.82
C LEU A 161 -9.02 21.58 17.23
N ASN A 162 -9.44 21.38 15.98
CA ASN A 162 -9.06 20.23 15.21
C ASN A 162 -7.55 20.24 14.90
N SER A 163 -6.94 19.07 14.70
CA SER A 163 -5.48 18.95 14.53
C SER A 163 -4.92 19.82 13.41
N GLN A 164 -5.68 20.06 12.35
CA GLN A 164 -5.29 20.90 11.20
C GLN A 164 -5.27 22.41 11.51
N GLU A 165 -5.99 22.83 12.54
CA GLU A 165 -6.12 24.23 12.95
C GLU A 165 -5.24 24.59 14.16
N LEU A 166 -4.56 23.59 14.75
CA LEU A 166 -3.65 23.81 15.86
C LEU A 166 -2.42 24.61 15.43
N PRO A 167 -1.89 25.48 16.29
CA PRO A 167 -0.64 26.19 16.01
C PRO A 167 0.52 25.20 15.82
N LYS A 168 1.52 25.60 15.05
CA LYS A 168 2.73 24.79 14.84
C LYS A 168 3.38 24.45 16.18
N ASN A 169 3.75 23.19 16.33
CA ASN A 169 4.48 22.67 17.47
C ASN A 169 5.67 21.87 16.97
N TYR A 170 6.86 22.43 17.13
CA TYR A 170 8.10 21.85 16.63
C TYR A 170 8.73 20.95 17.69
N LEU A 171 8.90 19.68 17.35
CA LEU A 171 9.64 18.69 18.14
C LEU A 171 10.99 18.43 17.47
N GLU A 172 12.07 18.44 18.24
CA GLU A 172 13.41 18.07 17.75
C GLU A 172 13.42 16.60 17.32
N THR A 173 14.06 16.32 16.19
CA THR A 173 14.16 14.96 15.63
C THR A 173 15.48 14.27 15.96
N GLY A 174 16.46 14.99 16.52
CA GLY A 174 17.80 14.46 16.72
C GLY A 174 18.61 14.23 15.43
N ALA A 175 18.00 14.32 14.26
CA ALA A 175 18.63 13.96 12.99
C ALA A 175 19.88 14.80 12.69
N PHE A 176 19.78 16.14 12.88
CA PHE A 176 20.92 17.02 12.79
C PHE A 176 20.73 18.32 13.58
N LEU A 177 21.86 18.89 14.00
CA LEU A 177 21.99 20.24 14.53
C LEU A 177 23.17 20.90 13.84
N ILE A 178 22.94 21.98 13.10
CA ILE A 178 23.94 22.71 12.32
C ILE A 178 24.28 23.99 13.07
N THR A 179 25.54 24.16 13.45
CA THR A 179 25.95 25.27 14.33
C THR A 179 27.24 25.92 13.83
N ARG A 180 27.36 27.23 13.95
CA ARG A 180 28.64 27.92 13.71
C ARG A 180 29.67 27.46 14.73
N ARG A 181 30.90 27.16 14.26
CA ARG A 181 31.98 26.65 15.14
C ARG A 181 32.18 27.47 16.40
N LYS A 182 32.10 28.82 16.32
CA LYS A 182 32.25 29.72 17.47
C LYS A 182 31.27 29.47 18.62
N CYS A 183 30.12 28.87 18.35
CA CYS A 183 29.08 28.56 19.34
C CYS A 183 29.25 27.17 19.97
N VAL A 184 30.20 26.37 19.50
CA VAL A 184 30.47 25.02 20.05
C VAL A 184 31.53 25.15 21.13
N THR A 185 31.12 24.96 22.37
CA THR A 185 31.93 25.00 23.58
C THR A 185 31.71 23.76 24.42
N GLU A 186 32.46 23.59 25.52
CA GLU A 186 32.27 22.45 26.43
C GLU A 186 30.84 22.40 27.03
N ASN A 187 30.21 23.56 27.19
CA ASN A 187 28.91 23.69 27.88
C ASN A 187 27.74 24.01 26.97
N ALA A 188 27.97 24.23 25.67
CA ALA A 188 26.91 24.59 24.72
C ALA A 188 27.32 24.28 23.29
N ARG A 189 26.32 23.93 22.48
CA ARG A 189 26.42 23.78 21.01
C ARG A 189 25.28 24.51 20.30
N ILE A 190 24.50 25.32 21.00
CA ILE A 190 23.42 26.13 20.46
C ILE A 190 23.79 27.61 20.70
N GLY A 191 23.78 28.39 19.63
CA GLY A 191 24.05 29.84 19.70
C GLY A 191 22.80 30.66 20.07
N GLU A 192 22.94 31.99 20.06
CA GLU A 192 21.85 32.89 20.46
C GLU A 192 20.74 32.98 19.38
N LYS A 193 21.13 33.01 18.09
CA LYS A 193 20.20 33.14 16.98
C LYS A 193 19.88 31.75 16.43
N VAL A 194 18.73 31.21 16.84
CA VAL A 194 18.28 29.86 16.49
C VAL A 194 17.15 29.89 15.45
N SER A 195 17.20 29.01 14.51
CA SER A 195 16.08 28.67 13.62
C SER A 195 15.86 27.17 13.56
N VAL A 196 14.76 26.75 12.96
CA VAL A 196 14.42 25.35 12.78
C VAL A 196 14.34 25.00 11.29
N PHE A 197 14.66 23.76 10.95
CA PHE A 197 14.45 23.18 9.62
C PHE A 197 13.46 22.03 9.75
N GLU A 198 12.28 22.21 9.15
CA GLU A 198 11.20 21.23 9.21
C GLU A 198 11.50 20.06 8.27
N THR A 199 11.60 18.85 8.83
CA THR A 199 11.78 17.59 8.09
C THR A 199 10.43 16.94 7.82
N LEU A 200 10.37 16.02 6.86
CA LEU A 200 9.17 15.21 6.65
C LEU A 200 8.94 14.27 7.83
N HIS A 201 7.67 13.98 8.14
CA HIS A 201 7.31 13.07 9.24
C HIS A 201 8.02 11.71 9.18
N GLN A 202 8.17 11.17 7.98
CA GLN A 202 8.88 9.90 7.75
C GLN A 202 10.40 9.99 7.98
N GLU A 203 10.99 11.18 7.99
CA GLU A 203 12.41 11.42 8.26
C GLU A 203 12.70 11.81 9.72
N ALA A 204 11.65 11.92 10.52
CA ALA A 204 11.70 12.46 11.87
C ALA A 204 11.76 11.37 12.97
N VAL A 205 11.97 10.10 12.61
CA VAL A 205 12.03 9.04 13.60
C VAL A 205 13.40 9.05 14.27
N ASP A 206 13.39 9.21 15.60
CA ASP A 206 14.55 9.03 16.48
C ASP A 206 14.39 7.72 17.23
N ILE A 207 15.25 6.74 16.96
CA ILE A 207 15.12 5.40 17.53
C ILE A 207 15.57 5.39 18.99
N ASP A 208 14.60 5.36 19.90
CA ASP A 208 14.81 5.22 21.33
C ASP A 208 14.13 4.02 21.94
N THR A 209 13.06 3.51 21.31
CA THR A 209 12.25 2.37 21.73
C THR A 209 12.20 1.29 20.65
N GLU A 210 11.66 0.11 21.00
CA GLU A 210 11.43 -0.96 20.04
C GLU A 210 10.37 -0.56 18.99
N GLU A 211 9.39 0.25 19.39
CA GLU A 211 8.37 0.80 18.49
C GLU A 211 9.00 1.70 17.43
N ASP A 212 9.94 2.58 17.83
CA ASP A 212 10.68 3.44 16.90
C ASP A 212 11.52 2.60 15.92
N TRP A 213 12.09 1.49 16.42
CA TRP A 213 12.85 0.55 15.59
C TRP A 213 11.97 -0.05 14.49
N ILE A 214 10.82 -0.61 14.87
CA ILE A 214 9.84 -1.21 13.94
C ILE A 214 9.35 -0.16 12.93
N GLN A 215 9.05 1.05 13.39
CA GLN A 215 8.64 2.15 12.53
C GLN A 215 9.74 2.52 11.52
N SER A 216 10.97 2.64 11.97
CA SER A 216 12.11 2.97 11.11
C SER A 216 12.35 1.86 10.07
N GLU A 217 12.28 0.59 10.47
CA GLU A 217 12.46 -0.54 9.58
C GLU A 217 11.37 -0.58 8.49
N SER A 218 10.12 -0.31 8.87
CA SER A 218 9.00 -0.18 7.93
C SER A 218 9.25 0.96 6.91
N ILE A 219 9.76 2.12 7.36
CA ILE A 219 10.06 3.25 6.48
C ILE A 219 11.22 2.93 5.54
N LEU A 220 12.28 2.30 6.05
CA LEU A 220 13.47 1.94 5.26
C LEU A 220 13.19 0.86 4.20
N ASN A 221 12.25 -0.04 4.48
CA ASN A 221 11.80 -1.09 3.56
C ASN A 221 10.67 -0.65 2.62
N ARG A 222 10.27 0.63 2.69
CA ARG A 222 9.22 1.18 1.84
C ARG A 222 9.60 1.10 0.37
N LYS A 223 8.70 0.53 -0.46
CA LYS A 223 8.85 0.41 -1.90
C LYS A 223 7.98 1.45 -2.62
N ARG A 224 8.44 1.93 -3.75
CA ARG A 224 7.63 2.70 -4.70
C ARG A 224 6.91 1.72 -5.61
N ILE A 225 5.60 1.61 -5.45
CA ILE A 225 4.77 0.65 -6.19
C ILE A 225 3.87 1.43 -7.14
N LEU A 226 3.98 1.16 -8.42
CA LEU A 226 3.16 1.75 -9.45
C LEU A 226 2.10 0.75 -9.90
N PHE A 227 0.83 1.11 -9.79
CA PHE A 227 -0.31 0.36 -10.31
C PHE A 227 -0.70 0.91 -11.68
N ARG A 228 -0.40 0.20 -12.76
CA ARG A 228 -0.92 0.45 -14.10
C ARG A 228 -2.22 -0.30 -14.26
N THR A 229 -3.34 0.40 -14.38
CA THR A 229 -4.67 -0.20 -14.40
C THR A 229 -5.61 0.49 -15.37
N VAL A 230 -6.73 -0.15 -15.71
CA VAL A 230 -7.74 0.35 -16.63
C VAL A 230 -9.15 0.18 -16.05
N GLY A 231 -10.05 1.10 -16.43
CA GLY A 231 -11.46 1.03 -15.99
C GLY A 231 -12.35 1.83 -16.93
N TYR A 232 -12.79 1.20 -18.02
CA TYR A 232 -13.74 1.78 -18.96
C TYR A 232 -14.87 0.79 -19.22
N GLN A 233 -15.99 1.28 -19.73
CA GLN A 233 -17.26 0.56 -19.82
C GLN A 233 -17.17 -0.84 -20.42
N LYS A 234 -16.42 -1.00 -21.52
CA LYS A 234 -16.31 -2.27 -22.25
C LYS A 234 -15.61 -3.38 -21.44
N ILE A 235 -14.67 -3.02 -20.55
CA ILE A 235 -13.90 -3.96 -19.71
C ILE A 235 -14.50 -4.06 -18.32
N GLY A 236 -15.23 -3.03 -17.88
CA GLY A 236 -15.77 -2.95 -16.52
C GLY A 236 -14.74 -2.47 -15.48
N MET A 237 -15.09 -2.59 -14.21
CA MET A 237 -14.35 -2.02 -13.08
C MET A 237 -13.51 -3.03 -12.29
N GLY A 238 -13.47 -4.27 -12.74
CA GLY A 238 -12.81 -5.37 -12.00
C GLY A 238 -11.33 -5.13 -11.72
N HIS A 239 -10.60 -4.56 -12.67
CA HIS A 239 -9.18 -4.20 -12.56
C HIS A 239 -8.96 -3.12 -11.49
N ILE A 240 -9.74 -2.03 -11.52
CA ILE A 240 -9.68 -0.94 -10.55
C ILE A 240 -9.97 -1.45 -9.12
N TYR A 241 -11.04 -2.24 -8.93
CA TYR A 241 -11.38 -2.77 -7.61
C TYR A 241 -10.31 -3.73 -7.06
N ARG A 242 -9.68 -4.54 -7.92
CA ARG A 242 -8.57 -5.41 -7.50
C ARG A 242 -7.37 -4.60 -7.06
N CYS A 243 -6.95 -3.62 -7.87
CA CYS A 243 -5.85 -2.73 -7.54
C CYS A 243 -6.10 -1.96 -6.24
N LEU A 244 -7.31 -1.42 -6.03
CA LEU A 244 -7.68 -0.75 -4.78
C LEU A 244 -7.64 -1.70 -3.58
N THR A 245 -8.16 -2.93 -3.72
CA THR A 245 -8.13 -3.95 -2.66
C THR A 245 -6.69 -4.24 -2.21
N LEU A 246 -5.75 -4.34 -3.17
CA LEU A 246 -4.33 -4.55 -2.90
C LEU A 246 -3.66 -3.29 -2.32
N ALA A 247 -3.97 -2.12 -2.85
CA ALA A 247 -3.40 -0.85 -2.40
C ALA A 247 -3.70 -0.57 -0.92
N TYR A 248 -4.93 -0.86 -0.45
CA TYR A 248 -5.26 -0.74 0.97
C TYR A 248 -4.42 -1.64 1.88
N LYS A 249 -3.95 -2.78 1.41
CA LYS A 249 -3.04 -3.67 2.16
C LYS A 249 -1.56 -3.28 2.01
N LEU A 250 -1.23 -2.51 0.99
CA LEU A 250 0.13 -2.03 0.70
C LEU A 250 0.35 -0.57 1.14
N ILE A 251 -0.52 -0.03 2.00
CA ILE A 251 -0.48 1.38 2.45
C ILE A 251 0.83 1.77 3.16
N GLY A 252 1.62 0.80 3.61
CA GLY A 252 2.96 1.01 4.15
C GLY A 252 4.02 1.41 3.09
N HIS A 253 3.68 1.37 1.80
CA HIS A 253 4.53 1.68 0.67
C HIS A 253 4.13 3.00 -0.01
N ASP A 254 4.99 3.50 -0.91
CA ASP A 254 4.68 4.69 -1.72
C ASP A 254 3.93 4.25 -2.97
N LEU A 255 2.62 4.50 -3.01
CA LEU A 255 1.73 4.01 -4.06
C LEU A 255 1.42 5.10 -5.08
N LEU A 256 1.44 4.74 -6.36
CA LEU A 256 1.00 5.60 -7.46
C LEU A 256 0.13 4.80 -8.43
N PHE A 257 -1.08 5.28 -8.70
CA PHE A 257 -1.94 4.75 -9.75
C PHE A 257 -1.68 5.46 -11.08
N VAL A 258 -1.66 4.70 -12.15
CA VAL A 258 -1.54 5.23 -13.52
C VAL A 258 -2.63 4.61 -14.38
N VAL A 259 -3.41 5.46 -15.02
CA VAL A 259 -4.53 5.09 -15.89
C VAL A 259 -4.45 5.83 -17.22
N ASP A 260 -5.02 5.25 -18.28
CA ASP A 260 -5.17 5.92 -19.56
C ASP A 260 -6.28 6.97 -19.50
N LYS A 261 -6.18 7.99 -20.34
CA LYS A 261 -7.19 9.04 -20.47
C LYS A 261 -8.60 8.53 -20.79
N ASP A 262 -8.69 7.38 -21.46
CA ASP A 262 -9.97 6.76 -21.86
C ASP A 262 -10.61 5.94 -20.71
N SER A 263 -9.97 5.87 -19.55
CA SER A 263 -10.45 5.15 -18.36
C SER A 263 -11.36 6.02 -17.48
N ASP A 264 -12.33 6.71 -18.03
CA ASP A 264 -13.16 7.71 -17.33
C ASP A 264 -13.73 7.21 -16.00
N MET A 265 -14.30 5.99 -15.99
CA MET A 265 -14.87 5.38 -14.79
C MET A 265 -13.80 5.01 -13.76
N GLY A 266 -12.64 4.54 -14.24
CA GLY A 266 -11.48 4.24 -13.42
C GLY A 266 -10.92 5.49 -12.75
N ILE A 267 -10.80 6.59 -13.50
CA ILE A 267 -10.37 7.90 -13.02
C ILE A 267 -11.29 8.38 -11.91
N GLN A 268 -12.61 8.40 -12.14
CA GLN A 268 -13.59 8.82 -11.14
C GLN A 268 -13.46 7.99 -9.85
N LYS A 269 -13.38 6.67 -9.96
CA LYS A 269 -13.29 5.78 -8.79
C LYS A 269 -12.00 5.95 -8.00
N LEU A 270 -10.88 6.15 -8.68
CA LEU A 270 -9.59 6.41 -8.03
C LEU A 270 -9.57 7.77 -7.33
N GLN A 271 -10.20 8.81 -7.89
CA GLN A 271 -10.36 10.10 -7.24
C GLN A 271 -11.13 9.98 -5.91
N GLU A 272 -12.18 9.18 -5.86
CA GLU A 272 -12.92 8.90 -4.62
C GLU A 272 -12.09 8.16 -3.56
N SER A 273 -11.05 7.44 -3.97
CA SER A 273 -10.19 6.66 -3.06
C SER A 273 -9.05 7.45 -2.42
N PHE A 274 -8.81 8.68 -2.92
CA PHE A 274 -7.73 9.58 -2.48
C PHE A 274 -6.31 9.04 -2.62
N PHE A 275 -6.09 7.95 -3.36
CA PHE A 275 -4.73 7.52 -3.71
C PHE A 275 -4.10 8.46 -4.75
N PRO A 276 -2.77 8.70 -4.68
CA PRO A 276 -2.05 9.41 -5.73
C PRO A 276 -2.28 8.77 -7.10
N MET A 277 -2.66 9.59 -8.09
CA MET A 277 -2.97 9.12 -9.44
C MET A 277 -2.39 10.04 -10.50
N LYS A 278 -1.98 9.45 -11.63
CA LYS A 278 -1.62 10.11 -12.88
C LYS A 278 -2.44 9.54 -14.02
N VAL A 279 -2.90 10.42 -14.90
CA VAL A 279 -3.54 10.06 -16.16
C VAL A 279 -2.50 10.26 -17.24
N VAL A 280 -2.31 9.27 -18.12
CA VAL A 280 -1.36 9.34 -19.24
C VAL A 280 -2.12 9.27 -20.57
N ALA A 281 -1.66 10.05 -21.54
CA ALA A 281 -2.29 10.13 -22.85
C ALA A 281 -1.88 8.96 -23.75
N ASP A 282 -0.64 8.49 -23.61
CA ASP A 282 -0.04 7.44 -24.44
C ASP A 282 1.14 6.74 -23.76
N GLU A 283 1.75 5.80 -24.46
CA GLU A 283 2.92 5.01 -24.02
C GLU A 283 4.18 5.88 -23.78
N LEU A 284 4.35 6.99 -24.52
CA LEU A 284 5.51 7.87 -24.37
C LEU A 284 5.44 8.62 -23.03
N GLU A 285 4.29 9.19 -22.73
CA GLU A 285 4.06 9.86 -21.44
C GLU A 285 4.18 8.88 -20.26
N TYR A 286 3.73 7.64 -20.46
CA TYR A 286 3.93 6.59 -19.45
C TYR A 286 5.42 6.26 -19.24
N GLU A 287 6.21 6.15 -20.31
CA GLU A 287 7.65 5.90 -20.21
C GLU A 287 8.39 7.06 -19.52
N GLU A 288 8.03 8.31 -19.80
CA GLU A 288 8.57 9.49 -19.10
C GLU A 288 8.25 9.45 -17.60
N LEU A 289 7.02 9.09 -17.25
CA LEU A 289 6.60 8.93 -15.85
C LEU A 289 7.40 7.82 -15.13
N LEU A 290 7.63 6.68 -15.78
CA LEU A 290 8.46 5.60 -15.23
C LEU A 290 9.88 6.08 -14.95
N LYS A 291 10.47 6.84 -15.86
CA LYS A 291 11.83 7.41 -15.73
C LYS A 291 11.92 8.41 -14.57
N GLU A 292 10.89 9.23 -14.37
CA GLU A 292 10.82 10.19 -13.27
C GLU A 292 10.55 9.50 -11.92
N TYR A 293 9.52 8.68 -11.85
CA TYR A 293 9.06 8.03 -10.61
C TYR A 293 10.00 6.93 -10.13
N LYS A 294 10.64 6.18 -11.05
CA LYS A 294 11.56 5.05 -10.79
C LYS A 294 10.94 4.05 -9.82
N PRO A 295 9.86 3.37 -10.19
CA PRO A 295 9.20 2.42 -9.31
C PRO A 295 10.13 1.23 -8.99
N ASP A 296 10.08 0.75 -7.74
CA ASP A 296 10.72 -0.51 -7.35
C ASP A 296 9.89 -1.70 -7.87
N ILE A 297 8.56 -1.53 -7.93
CA ILE A 297 7.62 -2.55 -8.41
C ILE A 297 6.60 -1.90 -9.35
N VAL A 298 6.36 -2.50 -10.50
CA VAL A 298 5.24 -2.18 -11.39
C VAL A 298 4.23 -3.33 -11.36
N ILE A 299 2.98 -3.00 -11.09
CA ILE A 299 1.85 -3.91 -11.14
C ILE A 299 1.01 -3.55 -12.36
N ASN A 300 0.93 -4.45 -13.33
CA ASN A 300 0.09 -4.31 -14.51
C ASN A 300 -1.22 -5.07 -14.32
N ASP A 301 -2.31 -4.36 -14.35
CA ASP A 301 -3.68 -4.87 -14.36
C ASP A 301 -4.46 -4.22 -15.51
N ILE A 302 -4.01 -4.52 -16.76
CA ILE A 302 -4.41 -3.86 -18.03
C ILE A 302 -4.82 -4.84 -19.12
N LEU A 303 -5.15 -6.10 -18.78
CA LEU A 303 -5.33 -7.21 -19.71
C LEU A 303 -3.99 -7.77 -20.22
N ASN A 304 -4.00 -8.30 -21.46
CA ASN A 304 -2.82 -8.92 -22.05
C ASN A 304 -1.75 -7.90 -22.40
N THR A 305 -0.51 -8.18 -22.03
CA THR A 305 0.66 -7.39 -22.40
C THR A 305 1.39 -7.99 -23.60
N ASP A 306 2.09 -7.16 -24.34
CA ASP A 306 2.99 -7.60 -25.40
C ASP A 306 4.48 -7.49 -24.97
N GLU A 307 5.37 -8.07 -25.78
CA GLU A 307 6.81 -8.09 -25.48
C GLU A 307 7.43 -6.69 -25.46
N LYS A 308 7.02 -5.82 -26.40
CA LYS A 308 7.58 -4.46 -26.53
C LYS A 308 7.28 -3.62 -25.29
N TYR A 309 6.03 -3.65 -24.86
CA TYR A 309 5.60 -2.97 -23.63
C TYR A 309 6.39 -3.46 -22.41
N MET A 310 6.46 -4.77 -22.21
CA MET A 310 7.17 -5.34 -21.06
C MET A 310 8.67 -5.04 -21.05
N GLN A 311 9.31 -5.04 -22.23
CA GLN A 311 10.71 -4.67 -22.36
C GLN A 311 10.95 -3.17 -22.09
N SER A 312 10.00 -2.29 -22.43
CA SER A 312 10.08 -0.87 -22.08
C SER A 312 9.96 -0.67 -20.56
N VAL A 313 8.97 -1.27 -19.92
CA VAL A 313 8.76 -1.17 -18.46
C VAL A 313 9.98 -1.70 -17.69
N ARG A 314 10.56 -2.83 -18.12
CA ARG A 314 11.72 -3.48 -17.47
C ARG A 314 12.97 -2.58 -17.35
N LYS A 315 13.11 -1.56 -18.19
CA LYS A 315 14.22 -0.60 -18.09
C LYS A 315 14.18 0.26 -16.84
N TYR A 316 13.01 0.40 -16.21
CA TYR A 316 12.76 1.37 -15.14
C TYR A 316 12.36 0.75 -13.81
N THR A 317 12.21 -0.57 -13.75
CA THR A 317 11.81 -1.28 -12.53
C THR A 317 12.51 -2.64 -12.41
N ASP A 318 12.83 -3.02 -11.18
CA ASP A 318 13.44 -4.32 -10.88
C ASP A 318 12.40 -5.45 -10.86
N ARG A 319 11.12 -5.13 -10.58
CA ARG A 319 10.06 -6.12 -10.45
C ARG A 319 8.78 -5.73 -11.17
N ILE A 320 8.24 -6.69 -11.95
CA ILE A 320 6.98 -6.54 -12.67
C ILE A 320 6.03 -7.68 -12.31
N VAL A 321 4.81 -7.33 -11.90
CA VAL A 321 3.74 -8.29 -11.57
C VAL A 321 2.53 -8.01 -12.46
N ASN A 322 2.11 -9.00 -13.23
CA ASN A 322 0.95 -8.88 -14.12
C ASN A 322 -0.25 -9.64 -13.57
N PHE A 323 -1.44 -9.08 -13.77
CA PHE A 323 -2.71 -9.72 -13.41
C PHE A 323 -3.50 -10.10 -14.65
N GLU A 324 -4.05 -11.33 -14.68
CA GLU A 324 -4.92 -11.87 -15.72
C GLU A 324 -4.33 -11.70 -17.13
N ASP A 325 -3.01 -11.85 -17.22
CA ASP A 325 -2.23 -11.69 -18.44
C ASP A 325 -1.95 -13.06 -19.08
N VAL A 326 -2.53 -13.28 -20.24
CA VAL A 326 -2.30 -14.46 -21.09
C VAL A 326 -1.62 -14.08 -22.41
N GLY A 327 -1.10 -12.84 -22.51
CA GLY A 327 -0.42 -12.29 -23.66
C GLY A 327 1.02 -12.75 -23.81
N ALA A 328 1.65 -12.36 -24.92
CA ALA A 328 3.06 -12.67 -25.22
C ALA A 328 4.04 -12.02 -24.26
N GLY A 329 3.65 -10.92 -23.58
CA GLY A 329 4.44 -10.21 -22.59
C GLY A 329 4.54 -10.94 -21.24
N ALA A 330 3.61 -11.82 -20.90
CA ALA A 330 3.52 -12.52 -19.62
C ALA A 330 4.85 -13.20 -19.19
N LYS A 331 5.61 -13.76 -20.14
CA LYS A 331 6.90 -14.41 -19.87
C LYS A 331 8.00 -13.46 -19.36
N TYR A 332 7.83 -12.14 -19.52
CA TYR A 332 8.79 -11.12 -19.06
C TYR A 332 8.45 -10.53 -17.67
N ALA A 333 7.30 -10.90 -17.09
CA ALA A 333 6.96 -10.55 -15.73
C ALA A 333 7.69 -11.46 -14.72
N ASP A 334 7.93 -10.95 -13.50
CA ASP A 334 8.49 -11.75 -12.41
C ASP A 334 7.42 -12.64 -11.77
N ALA A 335 6.16 -12.20 -11.81
CA ALA A 335 5.00 -12.99 -11.43
C ALA A 335 3.79 -12.61 -12.30
N VAL A 336 3.04 -13.61 -12.73
CA VAL A 336 1.74 -13.46 -13.40
C VAL A 336 0.68 -14.13 -12.54
N ILE A 337 -0.32 -13.39 -12.11
CA ILE A 337 -1.35 -13.85 -11.19
C ILE A 337 -2.66 -13.98 -11.94
N ASN A 338 -3.02 -15.20 -12.30
CA ASN A 338 -4.21 -15.55 -13.11
C ASN A 338 -5.23 -16.30 -12.25
N ALA A 339 -5.93 -15.57 -11.36
CA ALA A 339 -6.91 -16.18 -10.46
C ALA A 339 -8.15 -16.73 -11.18
N LEU A 340 -8.49 -16.16 -12.33
CA LEU A 340 -9.68 -16.50 -13.13
C LEU A 340 -9.40 -17.59 -14.16
N TYR A 341 -8.16 -17.75 -14.58
CA TYR A 341 -7.74 -18.70 -15.62
C TYR A 341 -6.92 -19.84 -15.02
N GLU A 342 -7.06 -21.04 -15.59
CA GLU A 342 -6.19 -22.18 -15.34
C GLU A 342 -5.80 -22.75 -16.70
N ASN A 343 -4.62 -22.38 -17.19
CA ASN A 343 -4.17 -22.77 -18.52
C ASN A 343 -3.13 -23.89 -18.42
N ASN A 344 -3.58 -25.14 -18.44
CA ASN A 344 -2.74 -26.33 -18.26
C ASN A 344 -1.73 -26.61 -19.41
N THR A 345 -1.74 -25.83 -20.50
CA THR A 345 -1.03 -26.18 -21.73
C THR A 345 0.37 -25.58 -21.88
N LYS A 346 0.70 -24.47 -21.16
CA LYS A 346 2.04 -23.88 -21.16
C LYS A 346 2.38 -23.36 -19.77
N LYS A 347 2.90 -24.20 -18.91
CA LYS A 347 3.39 -23.77 -17.58
C LYS A 347 4.66 -22.94 -17.71
N LEU A 348 4.50 -21.63 -17.71
CA LEU A 348 5.60 -20.72 -17.37
C LEU A 348 5.83 -20.81 -15.85
N SER A 349 7.08 -20.83 -15.43
CA SER A 349 7.46 -20.96 -14.00
C SER A 349 7.03 -19.77 -13.13
N ASN A 350 6.72 -18.63 -13.76
CA ASN A 350 6.33 -17.37 -13.11
C ASN A 350 4.80 -17.18 -13.06
N VAL A 351 3.98 -18.17 -13.48
CA VAL A 351 2.51 -18.05 -13.52
C VAL A 351 1.88 -18.76 -12.32
N TYR A 352 1.05 -18.02 -11.58
CA TYR A 352 0.34 -18.43 -10.39
C TYR A 352 -1.16 -18.44 -10.68
N GLU A 353 -1.76 -19.61 -10.77
CA GLU A 353 -3.12 -19.81 -11.29
C GLU A 353 -4.12 -20.27 -10.22
N GLY A 354 -5.39 -19.94 -10.49
CA GLY A 354 -6.55 -20.46 -9.80
C GLY A 354 -6.99 -19.67 -8.58
N PHE A 355 -8.14 -20.08 -8.04
CA PHE A 355 -8.89 -19.34 -7.00
C PHE A 355 -8.10 -19.01 -5.71
N LYS A 356 -7.06 -19.77 -5.39
CA LYS A 356 -6.21 -19.54 -4.22
C LYS A 356 -5.45 -18.19 -4.25
N TYR A 357 -5.36 -17.56 -5.42
CA TYR A 357 -4.78 -16.23 -5.63
C TYR A 357 -5.84 -15.15 -5.85
N PHE A 358 -7.10 -15.47 -5.66
CA PHE A 358 -8.17 -14.48 -5.79
C PHE A 358 -8.12 -13.48 -4.63
N CYS A 359 -8.08 -12.18 -4.96
CA CYS A 359 -8.14 -11.09 -4.00
C CYS A 359 -9.61 -10.75 -3.72
N ILE A 360 -10.15 -11.33 -2.67
CA ILE A 360 -11.53 -11.04 -2.23
C ILE A 360 -11.56 -9.71 -1.48
N ARG A 361 -12.63 -8.92 -1.65
CA ARG A 361 -12.81 -7.65 -0.94
C ARG A 361 -13.11 -7.89 0.54
N ASP A 362 -12.64 -6.99 1.41
CA ASP A 362 -12.76 -7.13 2.87
C ASP A 362 -14.22 -7.28 3.34
N GLU A 363 -15.17 -6.62 2.68
CA GLU A 363 -16.61 -6.74 3.02
C GLU A 363 -17.13 -8.20 3.03
N PHE A 364 -16.56 -9.07 2.20
CA PHE A 364 -16.93 -10.50 2.16
C PHE A 364 -16.16 -11.34 3.18
N MET A 365 -15.13 -10.80 3.80
CA MET A 365 -14.44 -11.43 4.93
C MET A 365 -15.09 -11.08 6.27
N GLU A 366 -15.71 -9.90 6.36
CA GLU A 366 -16.37 -9.40 7.57
C GLU A 366 -17.74 -10.03 7.77
N GLU A 367 -18.50 -10.22 6.69
CA GLU A 367 -19.85 -10.79 6.75
C GLU A 367 -19.80 -12.33 6.92
N PRO A 368 -20.53 -12.88 7.88
CA PRO A 368 -20.67 -14.33 8.00
C PRO A 368 -21.53 -14.89 6.87
N PRO A 369 -21.20 -16.08 6.34
CA PRO A 369 -22.07 -16.76 5.39
C PRO A 369 -23.46 -16.97 5.96
N LYS A 370 -24.50 -16.69 5.16
CA LYS A 370 -25.90 -16.93 5.55
C LYS A 370 -26.12 -18.38 6.00
N LYS A 371 -26.95 -18.61 7.01
CA LYS A 371 -27.40 -19.97 7.34
C LYS A 371 -28.22 -20.52 6.18
N PHE A 372 -28.04 -21.80 5.88
CA PHE A 372 -28.79 -22.47 4.81
C PHE A 372 -30.30 -22.49 5.11
N SER A 373 -31.09 -22.19 4.08
CA SER A 373 -32.55 -22.32 4.11
C SER A 373 -33.01 -23.37 3.07
N GLU A 374 -33.90 -24.28 3.49
CA GLU A 374 -34.52 -25.23 2.56
C GLU A 374 -35.51 -24.52 1.62
N GLU A 375 -36.13 -23.47 2.06
CA GLU A 375 -37.02 -22.62 1.28
C GLU A 375 -36.20 -21.50 0.60
N VAL A 376 -36.50 -21.24 -0.68
CA VAL A 376 -35.97 -20.09 -1.41
C VAL A 376 -36.96 -18.95 -1.31
N LYS A 377 -36.55 -17.83 -0.74
CA LYS A 377 -37.35 -16.60 -0.66
C LYS A 377 -36.72 -15.46 -1.44
N ASN A 378 -35.39 -15.33 -1.36
CA ASN A 378 -34.63 -14.22 -1.94
C ASN A 378 -33.73 -14.70 -3.08
N ILE A 379 -34.00 -14.23 -4.28
CA ILE A 379 -33.16 -14.45 -5.47
C ILE A 379 -32.46 -13.13 -5.79
N MET A 380 -31.13 -13.16 -5.77
CA MET A 380 -30.31 -12.01 -6.13
C MET A 380 -29.87 -12.10 -7.59
N ILE A 381 -30.00 -11.02 -8.34
CA ILE A 381 -29.57 -10.89 -9.74
C ILE A 381 -28.48 -9.82 -9.82
N ILE A 382 -27.27 -10.21 -10.28
CA ILE A 382 -26.12 -9.32 -10.40
C ILE A 382 -25.18 -9.75 -11.53
N PHE A 383 -25.03 -8.92 -12.54
CA PHE A 383 -24.16 -9.19 -13.70
C PHE A 383 -22.92 -8.27 -13.75
N GLY A 384 -22.37 -7.92 -12.58
CA GLY A 384 -21.20 -7.06 -12.45
C GLY A 384 -21.54 -5.57 -12.54
N GLY A 385 -20.51 -4.76 -12.84
CA GLY A 385 -20.62 -3.30 -12.78
C GLY A 385 -21.23 -2.65 -14.02
N ALA A 386 -21.05 -3.24 -15.19
CA ALA A 386 -21.44 -2.66 -16.48
C ALA A 386 -22.53 -3.44 -17.22
N ASP A 387 -22.53 -4.76 -17.12
CA ASP A 387 -23.45 -5.67 -17.83
C ASP A 387 -23.63 -5.32 -19.32
N PRO A 388 -22.54 -5.35 -20.14
CA PRO A 388 -22.59 -4.90 -21.53
C PRO A 388 -23.52 -5.75 -22.44
N SER A 389 -23.89 -6.95 -22.01
CA SER A 389 -24.81 -7.84 -22.74
C SER A 389 -26.27 -7.69 -22.28
N ASN A 390 -26.55 -6.77 -21.36
CA ASN A 390 -27.87 -6.53 -20.77
C ASN A 390 -28.56 -7.80 -20.28
N LEU A 391 -27.80 -8.70 -19.62
CA LEU A 391 -28.37 -9.91 -19.03
C LEU A 391 -29.31 -9.59 -17.86
N THR A 392 -29.09 -8.45 -17.20
CA THR A 392 -29.99 -7.91 -16.17
C THR A 392 -31.38 -7.67 -16.73
N GLY A 393 -31.52 -7.00 -17.87
CA GLY A 393 -32.80 -6.75 -18.54
C GLY A 393 -33.50 -8.08 -18.93
N LYS A 394 -32.72 -9.03 -19.47
CA LYS A 394 -33.23 -10.38 -19.79
C LYS A 394 -33.78 -11.08 -18.54
N MET A 395 -33.08 -11.01 -17.40
CA MET A 395 -33.55 -11.62 -16.16
C MET A 395 -34.74 -10.87 -15.54
N TYR A 396 -34.87 -9.58 -15.78
CA TYR A 396 -36.02 -8.79 -15.34
C TYR A 396 -37.32 -9.33 -15.94
N ASP A 397 -37.33 -9.68 -17.22
CA ASP A 397 -38.50 -10.31 -17.87
C ASP A 397 -38.73 -11.75 -17.40
N VAL A 398 -37.66 -12.53 -17.20
CA VAL A 398 -37.74 -13.88 -16.63
C VAL A 398 -38.36 -13.86 -15.24
N CYS A 399 -37.99 -12.91 -14.38
CA CYS A 399 -38.52 -12.80 -13.01
C CYS A 399 -39.99 -12.40 -12.99
N LYS A 400 -40.47 -11.57 -13.92
CA LYS A 400 -41.92 -11.28 -14.08
C LYS A 400 -42.73 -12.55 -14.37
N LEU A 401 -42.21 -13.42 -15.27
CA LEU A 401 -42.86 -14.69 -15.60
C LEU A 401 -42.82 -15.69 -14.43
N LEU A 402 -41.73 -15.73 -13.68
CA LEU A 402 -41.60 -16.56 -12.49
C LEU A 402 -42.57 -16.14 -11.39
N HIS A 403 -42.79 -14.85 -11.18
CA HIS A 403 -43.68 -14.32 -10.17
C HIS A 403 -45.14 -14.75 -10.40
N GLU A 404 -45.56 -15.02 -11.62
CA GLU A 404 -46.91 -15.54 -11.90
C GLU A 404 -47.19 -16.84 -11.14
N LYS A 405 -46.20 -17.70 -10.97
CA LYS A 405 -46.27 -18.99 -10.29
C LYS A 405 -45.79 -18.95 -8.82
N TYR A 406 -44.77 -18.15 -8.53
CA TYR A 406 -44.11 -18.08 -7.22
C TYR A 406 -44.28 -16.69 -6.61
N LYS A 407 -45.46 -16.45 -6.01
CA LYS A 407 -45.87 -15.14 -5.49
C LYS A 407 -45.07 -14.65 -4.29
N ASP A 408 -44.43 -15.57 -3.54
CA ASP A 408 -43.67 -15.28 -2.32
C ASP A 408 -42.17 -15.09 -2.58
N LEU A 409 -41.70 -15.24 -3.82
CA LEU A 409 -40.30 -14.98 -4.17
C LEU A 409 -40.05 -13.48 -4.28
N GLU A 410 -38.97 -13.04 -3.67
CA GLU A 410 -38.42 -11.69 -3.80
C GLU A 410 -37.21 -11.71 -4.77
N PHE A 411 -37.20 -10.78 -5.73
CA PHE A 411 -36.12 -10.63 -6.73
C PHE A 411 -35.39 -9.32 -6.50
N HIS A 412 -34.10 -9.41 -6.14
CA HIS A 412 -33.25 -8.26 -5.87
C HIS A 412 -32.24 -8.07 -6.98
N PHE A 413 -32.47 -7.07 -7.82
CA PHE A 413 -31.57 -6.67 -8.91
C PHE A 413 -30.54 -5.69 -8.40
N LEU A 414 -29.26 -6.02 -8.52
CA LEU A 414 -28.15 -5.15 -8.17
C LEU A 414 -27.41 -4.76 -9.43
N THR A 415 -27.43 -3.46 -9.76
CA THR A 415 -26.72 -2.92 -10.91
C THR A 415 -25.60 -2.00 -10.46
N GLY A 416 -24.48 -2.03 -11.19
CA GLY A 416 -23.38 -1.15 -10.91
C GLY A 416 -23.51 0.22 -11.56
N PHE A 417 -22.56 1.09 -11.23
CA PHE A 417 -22.48 2.47 -11.73
C PHE A 417 -22.53 2.57 -13.25
N ALA A 418 -21.90 1.60 -13.95
CA ALA A 418 -21.73 1.60 -15.40
C ALA A 418 -22.85 0.93 -16.18
N TYR A 419 -23.88 0.43 -15.53
CA TYR A 419 -25.01 -0.20 -16.24
C TYR A 419 -25.83 0.85 -16.99
N GLU A 420 -25.95 0.70 -18.33
CA GLU A 420 -26.57 1.71 -19.19
C GLU A 420 -28.09 1.64 -19.22
N HIS A 421 -28.68 0.47 -19.00
CA HIS A 421 -30.12 0.23 -19.15
C HIS A 421 -30.90 0.44 -17.84
N LYS A 422 -30.46 1.38 -17.00
CA LYS A 422 -31.09 1.65 -15.67
C LYS A 422 -32.56 2.03 -15.77
N GLU A 423 -32.92 2.77 -16.81
CA GLU A 423 -34.29 3.24 -17.05
C GLU A 423 -35.26 2.12 -17.49
N GLU A 424 -34.71 0.99 -17.99
CA GLU A 424 -35.51 -0.13 -18.49
C GLU A 424 -36.00 -1.07 -17.39
N ILE A 425 -35.38 -1.00 -16.21
CA ILE A 425 -35.70 -1.85 -15.06
C ILE A 425 -36.09 -0.98 -13.86
N VAL A 426 -37.25 -1.22 -13.31
CA VAL A 426 -37.78 -0.47 -12.18
C VAL A 426 -38.30 -1.43 -11.10
N SER A 427 -38.29 -0.98 -9.85
CA SER A 427 -38.90 -1.74 -8.76
C SER A 427 -40.39 -1.87 -9.00
N ASP A 428 -40.92 -3.10 -8.81
CA ASP A 428 -42.35 -3.42 -8.90
C ASP A 428 -42.76 -4.24 -7.65
N GLU A 429 -43.18 -3.54 -6.61
CA GLU A 429 -43.56 -4.18 -5.34
C GLU A 429 -44.73 -5.18 -5.51
N SER A 430 -45.62 -4.97 -6.52
CA SER A 430 -46.71 -5.90 -6.81
C SER A 430 -46.21 -7.26 -7.31
N LYS A 431 -44.95 -7.34 -7.77
CA LYS A 431 -44.27 -8.53 -8.25
C LYS A 431 -43.06 -8.91 -7.39
N ASN A 432 -42.87 -8.30 -6.24
CA ASN A 432 -41.73 -8.48 -5.34
C ASN A 432 -40.38 -8.29 -6.09
N ILE A 433 -40.29 -7.33 -7.01
CA ILE A 433 -39.11 -6.97 -7.76
C ILE A 433 -38.52 -5.68 -7.16
N PHE A 434 -37.30 -5.75 -6.67
CA PHE A 434 -36.58 -4.65 -6.06
C PHE A 434 -35.30 -4.37 -6.85
N VAL A 435 -35.14 -3.14 -7.34
CA VAL A 435 -33.97 -2.70 -8.12
C VAL A 435 -33.13 -1.76 -7.27
N HIS A 436 -31.84 -2.08 -7.17
CA HIS A 436 -30.85 -1.34 -6.38
C HIS A 436 -29.69 -0.92 -7.27
N HIS A 437 -29.50 0.40 -7.43
CA HIS A 437 -28.39 0.95 -8.21
C HIS A 437 -27.24 1.36 -7.29
N ASP A 438 -26.01 1.16 -7.77
CA ASP A 438 -24.77 1.63 -7.13
C ASP A 438 -24.62 1.22 -5.65
N VAL A 439 -24.94 -0.04 -5.36
CA VAL A 439 -24.86 -0.59 -4.01
C VAL A 439 -23.42 -0.58 -3.49
N LYS A 440 -23.18 0.10 -2.36
CA LYS A 440 -21.86 0.20 -1.75
C LYS A 440 -21.37 -1.08 -1.09
N ARG A 441 -22.28 -1.86 -0.49
CA ARG A 441 -21.98 -3.14 0.18
C ARG A 441 -22.81 -4.26 -0.43
N VAL A 442 -22.27 -4.93 -1.42
CA VAL A 442 -22.91 -6.07 -2.10
C VAL A 442 -23.03 -7.27 -1.15
N SER A 443 -22.08 -7.44 -0.22
CA SER A 443 -22.10 -8.49 0.80
C SER A 443 -23.39 -8.52 1.62
N SER A 444 -23.97 -7.36 1.93
CA SER A 444 -25.22 -7.26 2.70
C SER A 444 -26.44 -7.81 1.97
N TYR A 445 -26.43 -7.88 0.65
CA TYR A 445 -27.46 -8.54 -0.16
C TYR A 445 -27.15 -10.03 -0.34
N MET A 446 -25.89 -10.38 -0.56
CA MET A 446 -25.47 -11.78 -0.68
C MET A 446 -25.77 -12.59 0.58
N CYS A 447 -25.58 -12.01 1.78
CA CYS A 447 -25.91 -12.70 3.03
C CYS A 447 -27.42 -12.97 3.22
N LYS A 448 -28.29 -12.30 2.46
CA LYS A 448 -29.74 -12.51 2.46
C LYS A 448 -30.20 -13.45 1.34
N ALA A 449 -29.43 -13.58 0.28
CA ALA A 449 -29.80 -14.37 -0.90
C ALA A 449 -29.82 -15.89 -0.61
N ASP A 450 -30.85 -16.58 -1.08
CA ASP A 450 -30.96 -18.04 -1.04
C ASP A 450 -30.44 -18.67 -2.35
N LEU A 451 -30.50 -17.89 -3.43
CA LEU A 451 -30.03 -18.23 -4.78
C LEU A 451 -29.55 -16.94 -5.46
N ALA A 452 -28.55 -17.04 -6.30
CA ALA A 452 -28.10 -15.92 -7.12
C ALA A 452 -28.11 -16.27 -8.61
N ILE A 453 -28.23 -15.25 -9.46
CA ILE A 453 -28.03 -15.33 -10.91
C ILE A 453 -26.97 -14.28 -11.26
N THR A 454 -25.89 -14.70 -11.89
CA THR A 454 -24.72 -13.84 -12.08
C THR A 454 -23.97 -14.13 -13.36
N SER A 455 -23.01 -13.24 -13.68
CA SER A 455 -22.03 -13.48 -14.76
C SER A 455 -20.88 -14.39 -14.31
N GLN A 456 -20.09 -14.88 -15.27
CA GLN A 456 -18.92 -15.73 -15.03
C GLN A 456 -17.67 -14.92 -14.63
N GLY A 457 -17.84 -13.70 -14.11
CA GLY A 457 -16.80 -12.79 -13.68
C GLY A 457 -16.33 -13.01 -12.25
N ARG A 458 -15.85 -11.93 -11.61
CA ARG A 458 -15.29 -11.97 -10.25
C ARG A 458 -16.33 -12.25 -9.15
N THR A 459 -17.60 -11.91 -9.40
CA THR A 459 -18.71 -12.07 -8.44
C THR A 459 -18.92 -13.53 -8.01
N ILE A 460 -18.57 -14.51 -8.86
CA ILE A 460 -18.68 -15.93 -8.48
C ILE A 460 -17.82 -16.31 -7.27
N TYR A 461 -16.65 -15.68 -7.11
CA TYR A 461 -15.77 -15.91 -5.95
C TYR A 461 -16.34 -15.28 -4.68
N GLU A 462 -16.97 -14.12 -4.84
CA GLU A 462 -17.68 -13.44 -3.75
C GLU A 462 -18.88 -14.28 -3.27
N LEU A 463 -19.68 -14.77 -4.20
CA LEU A 463 -20.80 -15.69 -3.91
C LEU A 463 -20.30 -16.99 -3.25
N ALA A 464 -19.19 -17.55 -3.74
CA ALA A 464 -18.61 -18.76 -3.14
C ALA A 464 -18.14 -18.51 -1.70
N SER A 465 -17.53 -17.37 -1.41
CA SER A 465 -17.08 -17.01 -0.07
C SER A 465 -18.25 -16.86 0.93
N MET A 466 -19.41 -16.44 0.42
CA MET A 466 -20.66 -16.31 1.18
C MET A 466 -21.48 -17.60 1.21
N GLY A 467 -21.13 -18.59 0.39
CA GLY A 467 -21.85 -19.85 0.25
C GLY A 467 -23.26 -19.66 -0.34
N VAL A 468 -23.40 -18.82 -1.36
CA VAL A 468 -24.66 -18.58 -2.06
C VAL A 468 -24.71 -19.40 -3.35
N PRO A 469 -25.55 -20.45 -3.45
CA PRO A 469 -25.75 -21.21 -4.68
C PRO A 469 -26.11 -20.27 -5.84
N ALA A 470 -25.51 -20.49 -7.01
CA ALA A 470 -25.76 -19.58 -8.12
C ALA A 470 -25.85 -20.27 -9.49
N ILE A 471 -26.66 -19.64 -10.35
CA ILE A 471 -26.73 -19.86 -11.79
C ILE A 471 -25.81 -18.84 -12.44
N VAL A 472 -24.97 -19.29 -13.36
CA VAL A 472 -23.95 -18.46 -14.00
C VAL A 472 -24.16 -18.45 -15.51
N MET A 473 -24.07 -17.25 -16.12
CA MET A 473 -24.08 -17.05 -17.57
C MET A 473 -22.97 -16.07 -17.95
N ALA A 474 -22.08 -16.44 -18.84
CA ALA A 474 -20.99 -15.58 -19.28
C ALA A 474 -21.51 -14.40 -20.13
N GLN A 475 -20.93 -13.22 -19.95
CA GLN A 475 -21.22 -12.00 -20.72
C GLN A 475 -20.68 -12.07 -22.15
N ASN A 476 -19.52 -12.73 -22.32
CA ASN A 476 -18.80 -12.82 -23.58
C ASN A 476 -17.87 -14.04 -23.59
N GLU A 477 -17.26 -14.34 -24.75
CA GLU A 477 -16.36 -15.47 -24.96
C GLU A 477 -15.19 -15.50 -23.96
N ARG A 478 -14.59 -14.34 -23.67
CA ARG A 478 -13.47 -14.26 -22.72
C ARG A 478 -13.90 -14.64 -21.29
N GLU A 479 -15.08 -14.21 -20.86
CA GLU A 479 -15.64 -14.59 -19.57
C GLU A 479 -15.97 -16.09 -19.50
N ALA A 480 -16.38 -16.68 -20.63
CA ALA A 480 -16.65 -18.10 -20.73
C ALA A 480 -15.41 -19.00 -20.53
N GLU A 481 -14.20 -18.45 -20.72
CA GLU A 481 -12.93 -19.15 -20.45
C GLU A 481 -12.61 -19.25 -18.94
N HIS A 482 -13.32 -18.55 -18.07
CA HIS A 482 -13.07 -18.61 -16.62
C HIS A 482 -13.52 -19.96 -16.06
N VAL A 483 -12.61 -20.66 -15.39
CA VAL A 483 -12.81 -22.08 -15.03
C VAL A 483 -13.54 -22.32 -13.70
N PHE A 484 -13.64 -21.30 -12.84
CA PHE A 484 -14.18 -21.50 -11.49
C PHE A 484 -15.70 -21.74 -11.43
N ALA A 485 -16.47 -21.28 -12.42
CA ALA A 485 -17.93 -21.34 -12.47
C ALA A 485 -18.50 -22.74 -12.81
N GLY A 486 -17.87 -23.81 -12.34
CA GLY A 486 -18.29 -25.17 -12.60
C GLY A 486 -19.04 -25.84 -11.44
N ILE A 487 -19.70 -26.95 -11.72
CA ILE A 487 -20.45 -27.75 -10.73
C ILE A 487 -19.54 -28.24 -9.59
N GLN A 488 -18.27 -28.51 -9.85
CA GLN A 488 -17.26 -28.92 -8.88
C GLN A 488 -16.95 -27.82 -7.83
N ASN A 489 -17.35 -26.58 -8.11
CA ASN A 489 -17.21 -25.43 -7.22
C ASN A 489 -18.57 -24.92 -6.71
N GLY A 490 -19.66 -25.66 -7.00
CA GLY A 490 -21.00 -25.32 -6.50
C GLY A 490 -21.74 -24.29 -7.35
N PHE A 491 -21.57 -24.30 -8.68
CA PHE A 491 -22.27 -23.42 -9.61
C PHE A 491 -22.96 -24.22 -10.72
N VAL A 492 -24.10 -23.72 -11.18
CA VAL A 492 -24.77 -24.19 -12.39
C VAL A 492 -24.43 -23.22 -13.51
N ASN A 493 -23.57 -23.62 -14.43
CA ASN A 493 -23.13 -22.78 -15.55
C ASN A 493 -23.95 -23.09 -16.79
N LEU A 494 -24.60 -22.08 -17.37
CA LEU A 494 -25.42 -22.18 -18.57
C LEU A 494 -24.68 -21.74 -19.86
N GLY A 495 -23.38 -21.40 -19.76
CA GLY A 495 -22.58 -20.95 -20.89
C GLY A 495 -22.79 -19.45 -21.20
N LEU A 496 -22.76 -19.11 -22.51
CA LEU A 496 -22.97 -17.72 -22.94
C LEU A 496 -24.42 -17.28 -22.70
N GLY A 497 -24.57 -16.11 -22.08
CA GLY A 497 -25.88 -15.54 -21.80
C GLY A 497 -26.68 -15.16 -23.06
N SER A 498 -26.01 -14.86 -24.18
CA SER A 498 -26.61 -14.64 -25.49
C SER A 498 -27.30 -15.92 -26.03
N ASP A 499 -26.72 -17.06 -25.77
CA ASP A 499 -27.16 -18.36 -26.33
C ASP A 499 -28.15 -19.08 -25.42
N THR A 500 -28.29 -18.64 -24.17
CA THR A 500 -29.18 -19.24 -23.18
C THR A 500 -30.60 -18.67 -23.34
N ASP A 501 -31.60 -19.49 -23.65
CA ASP A 501 -32.99 -19.01 -23.72
C ASP A 501 -33.66 -18.86 -22.36
N ALA A 502 -34.76 -18.08 -22.31
CA ALA A 502 -35.49 -17.80 -21.08
C ALA A 502 -36.09 -19.06 -20.43
N ILE A 503 -36.48 -20.06 -21.24
CA ILE A 503 -37.10 -21.30 -20.74
C ILE A 503 -36.05 -22.09 -19.96
N THR A 504 -34.85 -22.24 -20.51
CA THR A 504 -33.72 -22.91 -19.84
C THR A 504 -33.43 -22.29 -18.49
N VAL A 505 -33.40 -20.95 -18.40
CA VAL A 505 -33.16 -20.23 -17.12
C VAL A 505 -34.31 -20.49 -16.13
N ILE A 506 -35.57 -20.39 -16.59
CA ILE A 506 -36.75 -20.65 -15.75
C ILE A 506 -36.74 -22.06 -15.17
N GLU A 507 -36.49 -23.05 -16.02
CA GLU A 507 -36.47 -24.47 -15.59
C GLU A 507 -35.30 -24.74 -14.63
N THR A 508 -34.14 -24.11 -14.83
CA THR A 508 -33.00 -24.22 -13.93
C THR A 508 -33.32 -23.60 -12.55
N ILE A 509 -33.96 -22.43 -12.53
CA ILE A 509 -34.40 -21.80 -11.28
C ILE A 509 -35.42 -22.70 -10.56
N ARG A 510 -36.42 -23.22 -11.27
CA ARG A 510 -37.44 -24.16 -10.74
C ARG A 510 -36.81 -25.39 -10.14
N TRP A 511 -35.87 -25.99 -10.85
CA TRP A 511 -35.13 -27.15 -10.37
C TRP A 511 -34.41 -26.86 -9.08
N LEU A 512 -33.65 -25.76 -9.01
CA LEU A 512 -32.93 -25.38 -7.79
C LEU A 512 -33.87 -25.03 -6.63
N ILE A 513 -35.04 -24.42 -6.87
CA ILE A 513 -36.04 -24.18 -5.84
C ILE A 513 -36.57 -25.49 -5.25
N SER A 514 -36.87 -26.48 -6.11
CA SER A 514 -37.45 -27.76 -5.73
C SER A 514 -36.47 -28.78 -5.14
N THR A 515 -35.16 -28.51 -5.22
CA THR A 515 -34.11 -29.44 -4.79
C THR A 515 -33.17 -28.85 -3.73
N PRO A 516 -33.61 -28.69 -2.46
CA PRO A 516 -32.80 -28.09 -1.41
C PRO A 516 -31.49 -28.84 -1.13
N ASN A 517 -31.47 -30.17 -1.32
CA ASN A 517 -30.25 -30.97 -1.14
C ASN A 517 -29.16 -30.60 -2.16
N VAL A 518 -29.52 -30.28 -3.42
CA VAL A 518 -28.58 -29.79 -4.42
C VAL A 518 -27.97 -28.46 -4.02
N ARG A 519 -28.82 -27.50 -3.60
CA ARG A 519 -28.35 -26.19 -3.11
C ARG A 519 -27.45 -26.33 -1.87
N LYS A 520 -27.77 -27.26 -0.97
CA LYS A 520 -26.95 -27.54 0.22
C LYS A 520 -25.56 -28.06 -0.16
N GLU A 521 -25.47 -28.94 -1.13
CA GLU A 521 -24.18 -29.46 -1.62
C GLU A 521 -23.41 -28.40 -2.41
N MET A 522 -24.07 -27.59 -3.26
CA MET A 522 -23.45 -26.44 -3.92
C MET A 522 -22.81 -25.50 -2.88
N ARG A 523 -23.55 -25.12 -1.85
CA ARG A 523 -23.04 -24.30 -0.76
C ARG A 523 -21.82 -24.92 -0.06
N LYS A 524 -21.86 -26.22 0.22
CA LYS A 524 -20.75 -26.92 0.88
C LYS A 524 -19.48 -26.89 0.02
N LEU A 525 -19.60 -27.10 -1.29
CA LEU A 525 -18.49 -27.00 -2.25
C LEU A 525 -17.89 -25.59 -2.29
N GLN A 526 -18.75 -24.56 -2.29
CA GLN A 526 -18.33 -23.15 -2.25
C GLN A 526 -17.56 -22.82 -0.97
N LEU A 527 -18.12 -23.12 0.20
CA LEU A 527 -17.53 -22.83 1.51
C LEU A 527 -16.29 -23.68 1.83
N SER A 528 -16.04 -24.77 1.08
CA SER A 528 -14.81 -25.55 1.20
C SER A 528 -13.58 -24.83 0.63
N LYS A 529 -13.77 -23.72 -0.10
CA LYS A 529 -12.68 -22.96 -0.73
C LYS A 529 -12.14 -21.92 0.22
N GLU A 530 -10.82 -21.87 0.35
CA GLU A 530 -10.15 -20.94 1.26
C GLU A 530 -9.74 -19.66 0.53
N PHE A 531 -10.63 -18.65 0.53
CA PHE A 531 -10.35 -17.34 -0.09
C PHE A 531 -9.57 -16.38 0.80
N ARG A 532 -9.68 -16.52 2.14
CA ARG A 532 -9.12 -15.55 3.09
C ARG A 532 -7.61 -15.34 2.98
N LYS A 533 -6.87 -16.36 2.57
CA LYS A 533 -5.41 -16.28 2.38
C LYS A 533 -5.00 -15.78 0.99
N GLY A 534 -5.92 -15.62 0.06
CA GLY A 534 -5.62 -15.23 -1.33
C GLY A 534 -4.92 -13.88 -1.43
N GLN A 535 -5.42 -12.86 -0.74
CA GLN A 535 -4.81 -11.53 -0.71
C GLN A 535 -3.36 -11.59 -0.19
N GLN A 536 -3.11 -12.31 0.92
CA GLN A 536 -1.77 -12.39 1.49
C GLN A 536 -0.78 -13.10 0.58
N ARG A 537 -1.21 -14.19 -0.08
CA ARG A 537 -0.39 -14.88 -1.09
C ARG A 537 0.00 -13.94 -2.23
N VAL A 538 -0.95 -13.14 -2.71
CA VAL A 538 -0.71 -12.16 -3.77
C VAL A 538 0.24 -11.05 -3.30
N ILE A 539 0.08 -10.53 -2.09
CA ILE A 539 0.97 -9.53 -1.51
C ILE A 539 2.40 -10.08 -1.39
N ASN A 540 2.56 -11.30 -0.88
CA ASN A 540 3.87 -11.94 -0.79
C ASN A 540 4.52 -12.08 -2.19
N LEU A 541 3.73 -12.43 -3.22
CA LEU A 541 4.22 -12.47 -4.60
C LEU A 541 4.59 -11.08 -5.12
N ILE A 542 3.83 -10.03 -4.81
CA ILE A 542 4.15 -8.64 -5.19
C ILE A 542 5.47 -8.21 -4.55
N LEU A 543 5.62 -8.41 -3.24
CA LEU A 543 6.79 -7.97 -2.47
C LEU A 543 8.00 -8.91 -2.60
N ASN A 544 7.85 -10.07 -3.21
CA ASN A 544 8.86 -11.15 -3.28
C ASN A 544 9.25 -11.67 -1.89
N GLU A 545 8.28 -11.81 -1.03
CA GLU A 545 8.45 -12.35 0.32
C GLU A 545 8.11 -13.85 0.31
N SER A 546 8.88 -14.65 1.06
CA SER A 546 8.55 -16.07 1.25
C SER A 546 7.27 -16.19 2.08
N GLU A 547 6.39 -17.14 1.74
CA GLU A 547 5.26 -17.49 2.60
C GLU A 547 5.81 -17.85 3.99
N GLN A 548 5.58 -17.00 4.98
CA GLN A 548 5.77 -17.37 6.38
C GLN A 548 4.65 -18.35 6.71
N GLY A 549 5.02 -19.61 7.00
CA GLY A 549 4.14 -20.73 7.23
C GLY A 549 3.18 -20.58 8.43
#